data_3531baa7e6bc08f4ee9e8e2f688e8808
#
_entry.id   3531baa7e6bc08f4ee9e8e2f688e8808
#
_cell.length_a   1.000
_cell.length_b   1.000
_cell.length_c   1.000
_cell.angle_alpha   90.00
_cell.angle_beta   90.00
_cell.angle_gamma   90.00
#
_symmetry.space_group_name_H-M   'P 1'
#
loop_
_entity.id
_entity.type
_entity.pdbx_description
1 polymer ?
#
loop_
_entity_poly.entity_id
_entity_poly.type
_entity_poly.pdbx_seq_one_letter_code
_entity_poly.pdbx_strand_id
1 'polypeptide(L)'
;LGDVYKRQDYDYMKSIYPDTAKRVLPYMEEECDRMEYDGSMMYDEYPDRLQLRLMCRRIYDKAEKEEENPGAWLMDLIEVMTYQELCRRRVEHREIRKKIY
;
A
#
# COMPACT_ATOMS: atom_id res chain seq x y z
N LEU A 1 21.36 3.03 11.39
CA LEU A 1 20.52 2.02 10.77
C LEU A 1 19.10 2.46 10.91
N GLY A 2 18.19 1.78 11.03
CA GLY A 2 16.84 2.11 11.34
C GLY A 2 16.04 2.53 10.12
N ASP A 3 15.05 3.36 10.38
CA ASP A 3 13.97 3.62 9.46
C ASP A 3 14.39 4.33 8.18
N VAL A 4 15.34 5.26 8.30
CA VAL A 4 15.82 6.01 7.12
C VAL A 4 16.47 5.06 6.13
N TYR A 5 17.30 4.15 6.61
CA TYR A 5 17.95 3.17 5.77
C TYR A 5 16.93 2.25 5.08
N LYS A 6 15.98 1.75 5.85
CA LYS A 6 14.93 0.87 5.32
C LYS A 6 14.07 1.59 4.30
N ARG A 7 13.79 2.86 4.52
CA ARG A 7 12.99 3.67 3.61
C ARG A 7 13.70 3.86 2.28
N GLN A 8 15.00 4.13 2.31
CA GLN A 8 15.79 4.27 1.08
C GLN A 8 15.81 2.98 0.28
N ASP A 9 15.99 1.85 0.94
CA ASP A 9 15.93 0.54 0.30
C ASP A 9 14.59 0.31 -0.36
N TYR A 10 13.52 0.64 0.35
CA TYR A 10 12.17 0.45 -0.15
C TYR A 10 11.92 1.32 -1.39
N ASP A 11 12.34 2.58 -1.35
CA ASP A 11 12.19 3.48 -2.48
C ASP A 11 12.97 2.99 -3.69
N TYR A 12 14.18 2.49 -3.48
CA TYR A 12 14.96 1.90 -4.56
C TYR A 12 14.23 0.70 -5.18
N MET A 13 13.74 -0.21 -4.35
CA MET A 13 13.05 -1.39 -4.82
C MET A 13 11.82 -1.02 -5.64
N LYS A 14 11.06 -0.03 -5.21
CA LYS A 14 9.90 0.44 -5.97
C LYS A 14 10.31 1.01 -7.33
N SER A 15 11.48 1.63 -7.40
CA SER A 15 11.95 2.24 -8.64
C SER A 15 12.26 1.20 -9.73
N ILE A 16 12.50 -0.05 -9.35
CA ILE A 16 12.79 -1.14 -10.29
C ILE A 16 11.63 -2.11 -10.48
N TYR A 17 10.44 -1.77 -9.99
CA TYR A 17 9.26 -2.61 -10.20
C TYR A 17 8.97 -2.79 -11.68
N PRO A 18 8.38 -3.93 -12.07
CA PRO A 18 7.86 -4.10 -13.43
C PRO A 18 6.85 -3.01 -13.78
N ASP A 19 6.70 -2.73 -15.06
CA ASP A 19 5.87 -1.62 -15.54
C ASP A 19 4.44 -1.65 -15.02
N THR A 20 3.81 -2.84 -14.98
CA THR A 20 2.45 -2.97 -14.47
C THR A 20 2.35 -2.52 -13.01
N ALA A 21 3.30 -2.97 -12.19
CA ALA A 21 3.33 -2.58 -10.78
C ALA A 21 3.56 -1.08 -10.63
N LYS A 22 4.41 -0.49 -11.48
CA LYS A 22 4.64 0.96 -11.48
C LYS A 22 3.37 1.74 -11.82
N ARG A 23 2.54 1.21 -12.72
CA ARG A 23 1.27 1.87 -13.07
C ARG A 23 0.25 1.79 -11.94
N VAL A 24 0.27 0.71 -11.17
CA VAL A 24 -0.61 0.55 -10.01
C VAL A 24 -0.19 1.43 -8.84
N LEU A 25 1.11 1.65 -8.70
CA LEU A 25 1.71 2.27 -7.52
C LEU A 25 1.07 3.61 -7.12
N PRO A 26 0.90 4.62 -8.02
CA PRO A 26 0.31 5.89 -7.60
C PRO A 26 -1.11 5.75 -7.06
N TYR A 27 -1.91 4.88 -7.64
CA TYR A 27 -3.29 4.67 -7.18
C TYR A 27 -3.32 3.98 -5.82
N MET A 28 -2.42 3.02 -5.62
CA MET A 28 -2.30 2.32 -4.35
C MET A 28 -1.82 3.28 -3.26
N GLU A 29 -0.81 4.09 -3.56
CA GLU A 29 -0.28 5.05 -2.60
C GLU A 29 -1.31 6.10 -2.22
N GLU A 30 -2.06 6.61 -3.19
CA GLU A 30 -3.13 7.56 -2.93
C GLU A 30 -4.18 7.00 -1.98
N GLU A 31 -4.59 5.75 -2.21
CA GLU A 31 -5.60 5.10 -1.37
C GLU A 31 -5.07 4.87 0.04
N CYS A 32 -3.81 4.47 0.17
CA CYS A 32 -3.18 4.28 1.47
C CYS A 32 -3.03 5.62 2.21
N ASP A 33 -2.71 6.70 1.48
CA ASP A 33 -2.58 8.03 2.07
C ASP A 33 -3.91 8.48 2.70
N ARG A 34 -5.03 8.17 2.06
CA ARG A 34 -6.35 8.50 2.59
C ARG A 34 -6.64 7.81 3.91
N MET A 35 -6.03 6.64 4.12
CA MET A 35 -6.24 5.86 5.33
C MET A 35 -5.31 6.26 6.47
N GLU A 36 -4.35 7.13 6.22
CA GLU A 36 -3.40 7.57 7.25
C GLU A 36 -3.95 8.68 8.11
N TYR A 37 -4.79 8.32 9.07
CA TYR A 37 -5.28 9.26 10.09
C TYR A 37 -5.41 8.52 11.42
N ASP A 38 -5.38 9.27 12.50
CA ASP A 38 -5.49 8.69 13.84
C ASP A 38 -6.84 7.97 13.99
N GLY A 39 -6.77 6.75 14.50
CA GLY A 39 -7.96 5.92 14.65
C GLY A 39 -8.39 5.20 13.39
N SER A 40 -7.60 5.31 12.30
CA SER A 40 -7.89 4.58 11.07
C SER A 40 -7.84 3.06 11.29
N MET A 41 -8.70 2.33 10.59
CA MET A 41 -8.71 0.88 10.67
C MET A 41 -7.40 0.24 10.18
N MET A 42 -6.58 0.96 9.40
CA MET A 42 -5.30 0.41 8.94
C MET A 42 -4.33 0.15 10.10
N TYR A 43 -4.57 0.80 11.24
CA TYR A 43 -3.73 0.62 12.44
C TYR A 43 -4.33 -0.36 13.44
N ASP A 44 -5.50 -0.92 13.15
CA ASP A 44 -6.10 -1.97 13.99
C ASP A 44 -5.21 -3.20 14.00
N GLU A 45 -5.24 -3.94 15.11
CA GLU A 45 -4.47 -5.18 15.22
C GLU A 45 -4.85 -6.16 14.10
N TYR A 46 -6.15 -6.28 13.84
CA TYR A 46 -6.68 -7.13 12.78
C TYR A 46 -7.63 -6.32 11.91
N PRO A 47 -7.11 -5.61 10.90
CA PRO A 47 -7.97 -4.80 10.03
C PRO A 47 -9.05 -5.64 9.36
N ASP A 48 -10.23 -5.07 9.22
CA ASP A 48 -11.37 -5.75 8.63
C ASP A 48 -11.10 -6.13 7.17
N ARG A 49 -11.24 -7.41 6.85
CA ARG A 49 -10.97 -7.93 5.51
C ARG A 49 -11.85 -7.31 4.44
N LEU A 50 -13.11 -7.03 4.78
CA LEU A 50 -14.02 -6.39 3.83
C LEU A 50 -13.55 -4.98 3.47
N GLN A 51 -13.14 -4.21 4.47
CA GLN A 51 -12.61 -2.86 4.25
C GLN A 51 -11.35 -2.89 3.39
N LEU A 52 -10.48 -3.87 3.64
CA LEU A 52 -9.26 -4.03 2.83
C LEU A 52 -9.60 -4.36 1.38
N ARG A 53 -10.57 -5.22 1.16
CA ARG A 53 -11.03 -5.56 -0.20
C ARG A 53 -11.64 -4.37 -0.91
N LEU A 54 -12.40 -3.55 -0.19
CA LEU A 54 -12.98 -2.34 -0.75
C LEU A 54 -11.91 -1.34 -1.15
N MET A 55 -10.85 -1.21 -0.36
CA MET A 55 -9.68 -0.41 -0.74
C MET A 55 -9.09 -0.90 -2.06
N CYS A 56 -8.85 -2.21 -2.15
CA CYS A 56 -8.27 -2.81 -3.35
C CYS A 56 -9.19 -2.64 -4.55
N ARG A 57 -10.49 -2.71 -4.35
CA ARG A 57 -11.46 -2.50 -5.42
C ARG A 57 -11.40 -1.06 -5.95
N ARG A 58 -11.27 -0.08 -5.07
CA ARG A 58 -11.13 1.31 -5.50
C ARG A 58 -9.86 1.52 -6.32
N ILE A 59 -8.76 0.88 -5.91
CA ILE A 59 -7.51 0.93 -6.65
C ILE A 59 -7.68 0.28 -8.02
N TYR A 60 -8.31 -0.89 -8.06
CA TYR A 60 -8.57 -1.62 -9.29
C TYR A 60 -9.39 -0.78 -10.28
N ASP A 61 -10.44 -0.14 -9.81
CA ASP A 61 -11.32 0.64 -10.67
C ASP A 61 -10.59 1.78 -11.38
N LYS A 62 -9.53 2.28 -10.77
CA LYS A 62 -8.68 3.31 -11.39
C LYS A 62 -7.59 2.69 -12.27
N ALA A 63 -6.95 1.65 -11.79
CA ALA A 63 -5.81 1.05 -12.49
C ALA A 63 -6.21 0.28 -13.73
N GLU A 64 -7.41 -0.33 -13.75
CA GLU A 64 -7.85 -1.15 -14.89
C GLU A 64 -7.89 -0.35 -16.18
N LYS A 65 -8.13 0.95 -16.10
CA LYS A 65 -8.22 1.84 -17.26
C LYS A 65 -6.91 1.96 -18.02
N GLU A 66 -5.80 1.64 -17.36
CA GLU A 66 -4.47 1.72 -17.95
C GLU A 66 -3.95 0.37 -18.45
N GLU A 67 -4.76 -0.69 -18.32
CA GLU A 67 -4.37 -2.03 -18.75
C GLU A 67 -5.22 -2.48 -19.94
N GLU A 68 -4.58 -3.16 -20.90
CA GLU A 68 -5.27 -3.66 -22.08
C GLU A 68 -6.19 -4.83 -21.74
N ASN A 69 -5.75 -5.72 -20.86
CA ASN A 69 -6.51 -6.92 -20.49
C ASN A 69 -6.54 -7.05 -18.96
N PRO A 70 -7.27 -6.16 -18.27
CA PRO A 70 -7.39 -6.28 -16.84
C PRO A 70 -8.20 -7.52 -16.46
N GLY A 71 -7.98 -8.03 -15.28
CA GLY A 71 -8.67 -9.22 -14.80
C GLY A 71 -8.22 -9.58 -13.41
N ALA A 72 -8.43 -10.86 -13.04
CA ALA A 72 -8.09 -11.34 -11.71
C ALA A 72 -6.62 -11.12 -11.35
N TRP A 73 -5.73 -11.26 -12.33
CA TRP A 73 -4.30 -11.06 -12.10
C TRP A 73 -3.99 -9.65 -11.60
N LEU A 74 -4.72 -8.65 -12.12
CA LEU A 74 -4.52 -7.26 -11.71
C LEU A 74 -5.00 -7.05 -10.28
N MET A 75 -6.15 -7.62 -9.94
CA MET A 75 -6.66 -7.55 -8.58
C MET A 75 -5.71 -8.24 -7.59
N ASP A 76 -5.19 -9.41 -7.97
CA ASP A 76 -4.23 -10.13 -7.13
C ASP A 76 -2.97 -9.31 -6.90
N LEU A 77 -2.44 -8.68 -7.95
CA LEU A 77 -1.28 -7.80 -7.85
C LEU A 77 -1.57 -6.63 -6.90
N ILE A 78 -2.72 -6.00 -7.06
CA ILE A 78 -3.14 -4.88 -6.23
C ILE A 78 -3.24 -5.30 -4.76
N GLU A 79 -3.83 -6.45 -4.48
CA GLU A 79 -3.95 -6.94 -3.12
C GLU A 79 -2.58 -7.13 -2.47
N VAL A 80 -1.66 -7.80 -3.17
CA VAL A 80 -0.32 -8.02 -2.65
C VAL A 80 0.39 -6.69 -2.38
N MET A 81 0.37 -5.78 -3.35
CA MET A 81 1.03 -4.49 -3.21
C MET A 81 0.43 -3.66 -2.06
N THR A 82 -0.90 -3.64 -1.97
CA THR A 82 -1.61 -2.86 -0.96
C THR A 82 -1.32 -3.39 0.45
N TYR A 83 -1.40 -4.71 0.62
CA TYR A 83 -1.17 -5.31 1.93
C TYR A 83 0.27 -5.13 2.38
N GLN A 84 1.23 -5.21 1.47
CA GLN A 84 2.63 -4.95 1.77
C GLN A 84 2.85 -3.49 2.18
N GLU A 85 2.22 -2.57 1.47
CA GLU A 85 2.33 -1.15 1.79
C GLU A 85 1.73 -0.84 3.17
N LEU A 86 0.56 -1.41 3.46
CA LEU A 86 -0.06 -1.23 4.77
C LEU A 86 0.81 -1.79 5.90
N CYS A 87 1.42 -2.96 5.68
CA CYS A 87 2.35 -3.53 6.67
C CYS A 87 3.51 -2.58 6.93
N ARG A 88 4.12 -2.04 5.87
CA ARG A 88 5.23 -1.12 5.99
C ARG A 88 4.84 0.14 6.76
N ARG A 89 3.70 0.73 6.41
CA ARG A 89 3.23 1.96 7.06
C ARG A 89 2.89 1.74 8.53
N ARG A 90 2.35 0.56 8.87
CA ARG A 90 2.04 0.21 10.24
C ARG A 90 3.31 0.10 11.08
N VAL A 91 4.35 -0.52 10.56
CA VAL A 91 5.64 -0.62 11.24
C VAL A 91 6.24 0.77 11.43
N GLU A 92 6.24 1.58 10.38
CA GLU A 92 6.76 2.95 10.42
C GLU A 92 6.02 3.80 11.44
N HIS A 93 4.70 3.68 11.49
CA HIS A 93 3.86 4.40 12.46
C HIS A 93 4.23 4.03 13.90
N ARG A 94 4.44 2.74 14.18
CA ARG A 94 4.85 2.27 15.51
C ARG A 94 6.21 2.82 15.91
N GLU A 95 7.15 2.85 14.98
CA GLU A 95 8.49 3.38 15.24
C GLU A 95 8.47 4.88 15.55
N ILE A 96 7.66 5.63 14.82
CA ILE A 96 7.49 7.06 15.07
C ILE A 96 6.93 7.28 16.48
N ARG A 97 5.91 6.53 16.88
CA ARG A 97 5.30 6.65 18.19
C ARG A 97 6.30 6.32 19.30
N LYS A 98 7.13 5.30 19.10
CA LYS A 98 8.17 4.95 20.07
C LYS A 98 9.18 6.07 20.27
N LYS A 99 9.51 6.79 19.21
CA LYS A 99 10.46 7.90 19.27
C LYS A 99 9.89 9.11 19.98
N ILE A 100 8.58 9.31 19.89
CA ILE A 100 7.90 10.45 20.50
C ILE A 100 7.67 10.20 22.00
N TYR A 101 7.37 8.98 22.35
CA TYR A 101 7.07 8.58 23.73
C TYR A 101 8.19 7.73 24.32
#